data_e5a179bb8a7a5971acbbba608d12c4ee
#
_entry.id   e5a179bb8a7a5971acbbba608d12c4ee
#
_cell.length_a   1.000
_cell.length_b   1.000
_cell.length_c   1.000
_cell.angle_alpha   90.00
_cell.angle_beta   90.00
_cell.angle_gamma   90.00
#
_symmetry.space_group_name_H-M   'P 1'
#
loop_
_entity.id
_entity.type
_entity.pdbx_description
1 polymer ?
#
loop_
_entity_poly.entity_id
_entity_poly.type
_entity_poly.pdbx_seq_one_letter_code
_entity_poly.pdbx_strand_id
1 'polypeptide(L)'
;MKANILLLSVLLLAGCASSPFGKKVKEPFRGSAYESNNRFFRASGKGESSSDNIARGKADIEAKTILAGQVNTTMKQVADNYQGQTENDRGAEVAEKFQSLSRQVMNTDLADLRKIGEEKYYNQKENKYTVFMAYEIKKNAMFRFMKKQAKTDQTINERQQAIIQKILDEEVKKSETEN
;
A
#
# COMPACT_ATOMS: atom_id res chain seq x y z
N MET A 1 -44.70 -6.23 58.22
CA MET A 1 -43.66 -7.29 58.01
C MET A 1 -43.86 -7.89 56.61
N LYS A 2 -43.21 -7.39 55.59
CA LYS A 2 -43.06 -8.02 54.23
C LYS A 2 -42.47 -6.94 53.30
N ALA A 3 -41.18 -6.65 53.47
CA ALA A 3 -40.53 -5.70 52.55
C ALA A 3 -38.99 -5.89 52.57
N ASN A 4 -38.49 -7.12 52.35
CA ASN A 4 -37.03 -7.34 52.32
C ASN A 4 -36.57 -8.49 51.40
N ILE A 5 -37.25 -8.77 50.29
CA ILE A 5 -36.83 -9.86 49.39
C ILE A 5 -36.54 -9.39 47.94
N LEU A 6 -36.58 -8.08 47.66
CA LEU A 6 -36.45 -7.58 46.29
C LEU A 6 -35.11 -6.87 45.99
N LEU A 7 -34.07 -7.06 46.83
CA LEU A 7 -32.79 -6.36 46.64
C LEU A 7 -31.58 -7.26 46.36
N LEU A 8 -31.80 -8.49 45.87
CA LEU A 8 -30.70 -9.47 45.73
C LEU A 8 -30.54 -10.04 44.32
N SER A 9 -31.04 -9.41 43.27
CA SER A 9 -30.97 -10.01 41.91
C SER A 9 -30.37 -9.12 40.81
N VAL A 10 -29.59 -8.07 41.14
CA VAL A 10 -28.98 -7.19 40.12
C VAL A 10 -27.46 -7.28 40.07
N LEU A 11 -26.87 -8.29 40.69
CA LEU A 11 -25.39 -8.37 40.78
C LEU A 11 -24.84 -9.54 40.00
N LEU A 12 -24.99 -9.68 38.71
CA LEU A 12 -24.25 -10.71 37.95
C LEU A 12 -24.36 -10.51 36.44
N LEU A 13 -23.84 -9.46 35.83
CA LEU A 13 -23.52 -9.44 34.41
C LEU A 13 -22.35 -8.50 34.08
N ALA A 14 -21.31 -8.48 34.89
CA ALA A 14 -20.01 -7.99 34.46
C ALA A 14 -19.23 -9.14 33.82
N GLY A 15 -19.78 -9.70 32.72
CA GLY A 15 -19.04 -10.61 31.86
C GLY A 15 -17.93 -9.82 31.18
N CYS A 16 -16.69 -9.95 31.68
CA CYS A 16 -15.52 -9.53 30.92
C CYS A 16 -15.51 -10.27 29.59
N ALA A 17 -15.98 -9.62 28.51
CA ALA A 17 -15.80 -10.10 27.15
C ALA A 17 -14.31 -10.01 26.81
N SER A 18 -13.52 -10.98 27.28
CA SER A 18 -12.15 -11.16 26.83
C SER A 18 -12.21 -11.64 25.38
N SER A 19 -11.70 -10.85 24.45
CA SER A 19 -11.57 -11.28 23.06
C SER A 19 -10.74 -12.57 23.02
N PRO A 20 -11.22 -13.65 22.34
CA PRO A 20 -10.47 -14.90 22.21
C PRO A 20 -9.15 -14.72 21.45
N PHE A 21 -8.98 -13.62 20.75
CA PHE A 21 -7.79 -13.26 20.00
C PHE A 21 -6.80 -12.37 20.78
N GLY A 22 -7.04 -12.13 22.07
CA GLY A 22 -6.23 -11.23 22.89
C GLY A 22 -6.63 -9.75 22.78
N LYS A 23 -5.77 -8.88 23.27
CA LYS A 23 -6.02 -7.43 23.23
C LYS A 23 -5.66 -6.84 21.87
N LYS A 24 -6.55 -6.03 21.29
CA LYS A 24 -6.27 -5.28 20.07
C LYS A 24 -5.14 -4.27 20.34
N VAL A 25 -4.06 -4.37 19.55
CA VAL A 25 -2.92 -3.45 19.59
C VAL A 25 -3.20 -2.29 18.65
N LYS A 26 -3.04 -1.07 19.15
CA LYS A 26 -3.05 0.14 18.31
C LYS A 26 -1.61 0.44 17.90
N GLU A 27 -1.37 0.42 16.58
CA GLU A 27 -0.10 0.83 15.99
C GLU A 27 -0.26 2.18 15.28
N PRO A 28 0.81 3.00 15.20
CA PRO A 28 0.84 4.19 14.36
C PRO A 28 0.53 3.89 12.89
N PHE A 29 0.02 4.88 12.20
CA PHE A 29 -0.21 4.82 10.75
C PHE A 29 -1.08 3.64 10.29
N ARG A 30 -2.16 3.39 11.05
CA ARG A 30 -3.23 2.45 10.71
C ARG A 30 -4.55 3.20 10.47
N GLY A 31 -5.43 2.57 9.68
CA GLY A 31 -6.73 3.13 9.32
C GLY A 31 -6.73 3.83 7.96
N SER A 32 -7.90 4.27 7.52
CA SER A 32 -8.17 4.72 6.15
C SER A 32 -7.25 5.84 5.63
N ALA A 33 -6.72 6.67 6.52
CA ALA A 33 -5.77 7.72 6.14
C ALA A 33 -4.41 7.18 5.65
N TYR A 34 -4.08 5.94 6.03
CA TYR A 34 -2.80 5.29 5.72
C TYR A 34 -2.97 4.01 4.89
N GLU A 35 -4.18 3.71 4.47
CA GLU A 35 -4.49 2.60 3.57
C GLU A 35 -4.51 3.08 2.13
N SER A 36 -4.14 2.18 1.21
CA SER A 36 -4.26 2.43 -0.22
C SER A 36 -5.72 2.61 -0.62
N ASN A 37 -5.95 3.51 -1.55
CA ASN A 37 -7.28 3.78 -2.13
C ASN A 37 -7.15 4.01 -3.64
N ASN A 38 -8.20 4.49 -4.29
CA ASN A 38 -8.18 4.71 -5.73
C ASN A 38 -7.14 5.74 -6.18
N ARG A 39 -6.79 6.71 -5.33
CA ARG A 39 -5.88 7.82 -5.65
C ARG A 39 -4.43 7.59 -5.25
N PHE A 40 -4.21 6.78 -4.21
CA PHE A 40 -2.89 6.61 -3.60
C PHE A 40 -2.57 5.14 -3.33
N PHE A 41 -1.33 4.76 -3.54
CA PHE A 41 -0.72 3.64 -2.85
C PHE A 41 -0.15 4.14 -1.53
N ARG A 42 -0.42 3.43 -0.43
CA ARG A 42 0.08 3.76 0.90
C ARG A 42 0.57 2.52 1.61
N ALA A 43 1.66 2.66 2.33
CA ALA A 43 2.17 1.58 3.18
C ALA A 43 2.86 2.16 4.41
N SER A 44 2.78 1.42 5.50
CA SER A 44 3.53 1.69 6.72
C SER A 44 4.45 0.52 7.03
N GLY A 45 5.65 0.84 7.52
CA GLY A 45 6.65 -0.13 7.96
C GLY A 45 7.07 0.13 9.41
N LYS A 46 7.56 -0.91 10.08
CA LYS A 46 8.05 -0.90 11.44
C LYS A 46 9.49 -1.39 11.47
N GLY A 47 10.36 -0.70 12.19
CA GLY A 47 11.75 -1.14 12.40
C GLY A 47 12.11 -1.14 13.87
N GLU A 48 12.81 -2.17 14.32
CA GLU A 48 13.28 -2.31 15.68
C GLU A 48 14.79 -2.55 15.73
N SER A 49 15.49 -1.85 16.63
CA SER A 49 16.92 -2.02 16.87
C SER A 49 17.34 -1.33 18.18
N SER A 50 18.50 -1.70 18.72
CA SER A 50 19.18 -0.93 19.76
C SER A 50 19.79 0.38 19.25
N SER A 51 19.93 0.54 17.94
CA SER A 51 20.37 1.77 17.26
C SER A 51 19.19 2.46 16.56
N ASP A 52 19.01 3.75 16.82
CA ASP A 52 17.97 4.58 16.19
C ASP A 52 18.06 4.55 14.65
N ASN A 53 19.25 4.77 14.12
CA ASN A 53 19.45 4.81 12.67
C ASN A 53 19.14 3.46 11.99
N ILE A 54 19.46 2.35 12.66
CA ILE A 54 19.15 1.02 12.13
C ILE A 54 17.64 0.74 12.22
N ALA A 55 16.98 1.11 13.31
CA ALA A 55 15.53 0.98 13.44
C ALA A 55 14.80 1.79 12.35
N ARG A 56 15.26 3.02 12.13
CA ARG A 56 14.74 3.91 11.06
C ARG A 56 14.93 3.30 9.66
N GLY A 57 16.13 2.81 9.36
CA GLY A 57 16.42 2.17 8.07
C GLY A 57 15.57 0.93 7.82
N LYS A 58 15.31 0.11 8.85
CA LYS A 58 14.41 -1.05 8.74
C LYS A 58 12.97 -0.64 8.45
N ALA A 59 12.44 0.38 9.16
CA ALA A 59 11.08 0.89 8.94
C ALA A 59 10.92 1.47 7.52
N ASP A 60 11.93 2.19 7.03
CA ASP A 60 11.97 2.75 5.67
C ASP A 60 11.92 1.64 4.61
N ILE A 61 12.80 0.64 4.73
CA ILE A 61 12.87 -0.48 3.79
C ILE A 61 11.56 -1.28 3.80
N GLU A 62 11.01 -1.58 4.97
CA GLU A 62 9.76 -2.35 5.07
C GLU A 62 8.59 -1.61 4.42
N ALA A 63 8.39 -0.32 4.73
CA ALA A 63 7.32 0.47 4.14
C ALA A 63 7.43 0.54 2.61
N LYS A 64 8.63 0.80 2.09
CA LYS A 64 8.89 0.85 0.64
C LYS A 64 8.70 -0.51 -0.03
N THR A 65 9.10 -1.60 0.62
CA THR A 65 8.90 -2.96 0.10
C THR A 65 7.41 -3.31 -0.02
N ILE A 66 6.61 -2.99 1.00
CA ILE A 66 5.15 -3.20 0.96
C ILE A 66 4.54 -2.35 -0.16
N LEU A 67 4.94 -1.09 -0.28
CA LEU A 67 4.45 -0.18 -1.31
C LEU A 67 4.77 -0.70 -2.71
N ALA A 68 6.01 -1.15 -2.94
CA ALA A 68 6.43 -1.76 -4.20
C ALA A 68 5.61 -3.01 -4.55
N GLY A 69 5.32 -3.86 -3.56
CA GLY A 69 4.45 -5.03 -3.72
C GLY A 69 3.04 -4.67 -4.17
N GLN A 70 2.45 -3.62 -3.60
CA GLN A 70 1.11 -3.13 -3.98
C GLN A 70 1.09 -2.60 -5.42
N VAL A 71 2.10 -1.80 -5.80
CA VAL A 71 2.24 -1.31 -7.17
C VAL A 71 2.37 -2.47 -8.16
N ASN A 72 3.26 -3.43 -7.89
CA ASN A 72 3.46 -4.60 -8.75
C ASN A 72 2.17 -5.43 -8.91
N THR A 73 1.42 -5.64 -7.82
CA THR A 73 0.14 -6.37 -7.85
C THR A 73 -0.88 -5.63 -8.73
N THR A 74 -1.01 -4.32 -8.56
CA THR A 74 -1.92 -3.51 -9.37
C THR A 74 -1.53 -3.54 -10.84
N MET A 75 -0.24 -3.41 -11.15
CA MET A 75 0.25 -3.44 -12.53
C MET A 75 0.00 -4.79 -13.19
N LYS A 76 0.18 -5.89 -12.45
CA LYS A 76 -0.15 -7.22 -12.93
C LYS A 76 -1.65 -7.34 -13.23
N GLN A 77 -2.52 -6.90 -12.33
CA GLN A 77 -3.98 -6.91 -12.54
C GLN A 77 -4.39 -6.10 -13.77
N VAL A 78 -3.79 -4.91 -13.98
CA VAL A 78 -4.04 -4.09 -15.18
C VAL A 78 -3.62 -4.82 -16.44
N ALA A 79 -2.45 -5.45 -16.45
CA ALA A 79 -1.96 -6.25 -17.59
C ALA A 79 -2.85 -7.46 -17.86
N ASP A 80 -3.24 -8.22 -16.83
CA ASP A 80 -4.08 -9.41 -16.94
C ASP A 80 -5.50 -9.05 -17.43
N ASN A 81 -6.08 -7.96 -16.95
CA ASN A 81 -7.39 -7.47 -17.41
C ASN A 81 -7.36 -7.08 -18.88
N TYR A 82 -6.25 -6.49 -19.33
CA TYR A 82 -6.08 -6.15 -20.75
C TYR A 82 -5.91 -7.41 -21.61
N GLN A 83 -5.12 -8.37 -21.16
CA GLN A 83 -4.93 -9.65 -21.86
C GLN A 83 -6.25 -10.42 -22.02
N GLY A 84 -7.09 -10.42 -20.99
CA GLY A 84 -8.42 -11.05 -21.03
C GLY A 84 -9.43 -10.39 -21.98
N GLN A 85 -9.17 -9.14 -22.39
CA GLN A 85 -10.00 -8.41 -23.36
C GLN A 85 -9.51 -8.52 -24.80
N THR A 86 -8.31 -9.09 -25.03
CA THR A 86 -7.69 -9.24 -26.35
C THR A 86 -7.55 -10.73 -26.66
N GLU A 87 -8.35 -11.24 -27.59
CA GLU A 87 -8.39 -12.65 -28.01
C GLU A 87 -7.15 -13.13 -28.83
N ASN A 88 -6.00 -12.45 -28.78
CA ASN A 88 -4.84 -12.73 -29.63
C ASN A 88 -3.54 -12.85 -28.82
N ASP A 89 -2.57 -13.62 -29.33
CA ASP A 89 -1.17 -13.72 -28.85
C ASP A 89 -0.49 -12.36 -28.64
N ARG A 90 -0.99 -11.32 -29.31
CA ARG A 90 -0.53 -9.92 -29.17
C ARG A 90 -0.83 -9.29 -27.82
N GLY A 91 -1.88 -9.74 -27.11
CA GLY A 91 -2.19 -9.30 -25.76
C GLY A 91 -1.10 -9.70 -24.78
N ALA A 92 -0.52 -10.90 -24.95
CA ALA A 92 0.57 -11.39 -24.12
C ALA A 92 1.84 -10.55 -24.27
N GLU A 93 2.22 -10.18 -25.50
CA GLU A 93 3.39 -9.32 -25.76
C GLU A 93 3.24 -7.94 -25.13
N VAL A 94 2.07 -7.33 -25.24
CA VAL A 94 1.79 -6.03 -24.63
C VAL A 94 1.82 -6.11 -23.11
N ALA A 95 1.25 -7.17 -22.52
CA ALA A 95 1.26 -7.40 -21.09
C ALA A 95 2.70 -7.58 -20.56
N GLU A 96 3.55 -8.30 -21.27
CA GLU A 96 4.96 -8.46 -20.93
C GLU A 96 5.72 -7.13 -20.97
N LYS A 97 5.52 -6.32 -22.03
CA LYS A 97 6.11 -4.97 -22.12
C LYS A 97 5.61 -4.06 -21.01
N PHE A 98 4.33 -4.11 -20.70
CA PHE A 98 3.75 -3.35 -19.60
C PHE A 98 4.33 -3.75 -18.23
N GLN A 99 4.51 -5.04 -17.97
CA GLN A 99 5.16 -5.53 -16.75
C GLN A 99 6.64 -5.13 -16.69
N SER A 100 7.36 -5.18 -17.81
CA SER A 100 8.75 -4.73 -17.90
C SER A 100 8.86 -3.24 -17.57
N LEU A 101 7.99 -2.42 -18.16
CA LEU A 101 7.90 -0.99 -17.90
C LEU A 101 7.61 -0.70 -16.42
N SER A 102 6.69 -1.46 -15.81
CA SER A 102 6.38 -1.34 -14.38
C SER A 102 7.60 -1.61 -13.50
N ARG A 103 8.38 -2.64 -13.81
CA ARG A 103 9.63 -2.94 -13.08
C ARG A 103 10.67 -1.84 -13.24
N GLN A 104 10.81 -1.26 -14.43
CA GLN A 104 11.72 -0.15 -14.66
C GLN A 104 11.33 1.07 -13.82
N VAL A 105 10.04 1.40 -13.79
CA VAL A 105 9.51 2.51 -12.99
C VAL A 105 9.76 2.30 -11.50
N MET A 106 9.60 1.07 -11.00
CA MET A 106 9.85 0.73 -9.60
C MET A 106 11.34 0.79 -9.21
N ASN A 107 12.24 0.51 -10.15
CA ASN A 107 13.69 0.58 -9.93
C ASN A 107 14.26 2.00 -10.07
N THR A 108 13.49 2.92 -10.68
CA THR A 108 13.84 4.33 -10.74
C THR A 108 13.34 5.00 -9.45
N ASP A 109 14.04 6.01 -8.94
CA ASP A 109 13.54 6.80 -7.81
C ASP A 109 12.12 7.26 -8.12
N LEU A 110 11.15 6.66 -7.43
CA LEU A 110 9.72 6.87 -7.68
C LEU A 110 9.41 8.37 -7.59
N ALA A 111 9.10 8.98 -8.71
CA ALA A 111 9.04 10.41 -8.92
C ALA A 111 8.03 11.16 -8.02
N ASP A 112 7.24 10.45 -7.20
CA ASP A 112 6.26 11.05 -6.27
C ASP A 112 6.15 10.25 -4.95
N LEU A 113 7.22 9.54 -4.54
CA LEU A 113 7.28 8.88 -3.24
C LEU A 113 7.38 9.92 -2.14
N ARG A 114 6.38 9.99 -1.27
CA ARG A 114 6.35 10.94 -0.15
C ARG A 114 6.25 10.20 1.19
N LYS A 115 7.09 10.62 2.13
CA LYS A 115 6.92 10.24 3.54
C LYS A 115 5.78 11.06 4.15
N ILE A 116 4.74 10.38 4.63
CA ILE A 116 3.55 11.00 5.21
C ILE A 116 3.45 10.82 6.73
N GLY A 117 4.35 10.05 7.32
CA GLY A 117 4.42 9.91 8.77
C GLY A 117 5.72 9.24 9.23
N GLU A 118 6.14 9.62 10.44
CA GLU A 118 7.22 8.99 11.18
C GLU A 118 6.98 9.15 12.69
N GLU A 119 6.99 8.04 13.41
CA GLU A 119 6.95 8.03 14.88
C GLU A 119 8.05 7.13 15.43
N LYS A 120 8.64 7.56 16.55
CA LYS A 120 9.73 6.85 17.19
C LYS A 120 9.46 6.66 18.69
N TYR A 121 9.69 5.45 19.15
CA TYR A 121 9.57 5.05 20.55
C TYR A 121 10.89 4.47 21.04
N TYR A 122 11.20 4.68 22.33
CA TYR A 122 12.35 4.09 22.98
C TYR A 122 11.94 3.37 24.27
N ASN A 123 12.21 2.06 24.30
CA ASN A 123 12.02 1.23 25.48
C ASN A 123 13.36 1.14 26.25
N GLN A 124 13.45 1.85 27.38
CA GLN A 124 14.66 1.88 28.21
C GLN A 124 15.00 0.52 28.80
N LYS A 125 14.00 -0.31 29.17
CA LYS A 125 14.23 -1.63 29.80
C LYS A 125 14.88 -2.62 28.81
N GLU A 126 14.50 -2.54 27.56
CA GLU A 126 14.99 -3.42 26.49
C GLU A 126 16.14 -2.78 25.70
N ASN A 127 16.49 -1.52 26.00
CA ASN A 127 17.42 -0.72 25.21
C ASN A 127 17.10 -0.79 23.70
N LYS A 128 15.82 -0.54 23.34
CA LYS A 128 15.33 -0.75 22.00
C LYS A 128 14.54 0.43 21.46
N TYR A 129 14.91 0.89 20.27
CA TYR A 129 14.12 1.83 19.48
C TYR A 129 13.13 1.07 18.62
N THR A 130 11.90 1.57 18.55
CA THR A 130 10.88 1.15 17.58
C THR A 130 10.50 2.38 16.77
N VAL A 131 10.66 2.29 15.45
CA VAL A 131 10.32 3.36 14.49
C VAL A 131 9.22 2.87 13.58
N PHE A 132 8.23 3.72 13.35
CA PHE A 132 7.19 3.53 12.35
C PHE A 132 7.35 4.59 11.28
N MET A 133 7.22 4.21 10.02
CA MET A 133 7.21 5.12 8.88
C MET A 133 6.05 4.82 7.95
N ALA A 134 5.45 5.87 7.38
CA ALA A 134 4.41 5.74 6.38
C ALA A 134 4.79 6.53 5.12
N TYR A 135 4.54 5.91 3.97
CA TYR A 135 4.79 6.47 2.65
C TYR A 135 3.55 6.40 1.77
N GLU A 136 3.47 7.30 0.81
CA GLU A 136 2.47 7.26 -0.25
C GLU A 136 3.07 7.56 -1.62
N ILE A 137 2.42 7.02 -2.66
CA ILE A 137 2.63 7.35 -4.07
C ILE A 137 1.29 7.71 -4.68
N LYS A 138 1.24 8.82 -5.39
CA LYS A 138 0.04 9.25 -6.12
C LYS A 138 -0.10 8.42 -7.41
N LYS A 139 -1.19 7.66 -7.54
CA LYS A 139 -1.39 6.72 -8.66
C LYS A 139 -1.35 7.41 -10.03
N ASN A 140 -2.06 8.52 -10.19
CA ASN A 140 -2.08 9.23 -11.47
C ASN A 140 -0.69 9.79 -11.88
N ALA A 141 0.12 10.24 -10.92
CA ALA A 141 1.49 10.71 -11.20
C ALA A 141 2.36 9.53 -11.67
N MET A 142 2.24 8.38 -11.02
CA MET A 142 2.93 7.16 -11.40
C MET A 142 2.52 6.69 -12.82
N PHE A 143 1.23 6.62 -13.13
CA PHE A 143 0.76 6.23 -14.45
C PHE A 143 1.21 7.20 -15.55
N ARG A 144 1.19 8.52 -15.28
CA ARG A 144 1.72 9.52 -16.22
C ARG A 144 3.23 9.37 -16.42
N PHE A 145 3.98 9.05 -15.38
CA PHE A 145 5.41 8.75 -15.50
C PHE A 145 5.65 7.51 -16.37
N MET A 146 4.92 6.41 -16.13
CA MET A 146 4.98 5.21 -16.98
C MET A 146 4.67 5.52 -18.44
N LYS A 147 3.66 6.35 -18.70
CA LYS A 147 3.30 6.81 -20.04
C LYS A 147 4.46 7.56 -20.73
N LYS A 148 5.19 8.38 -19.98
CA LYS A 148 6.38 9.07 -20.49
C LYS A 148 7.50 8.08 -20.81
N GLN A 149 7.76 7.11 -19.92
CA GLN A 149 8.78 6.08 -20.14
C GLN A 149 8.45 5.20 -21.36
N ALA A 150 7.19 4.78 -21.52
CA ALA A 150 6.76 3.99 -22.68
C ALA A 150 7.03 4.69 -24.01
N LYS A 151 7.01 6.03 -24.06
CA LYS A 151 7.31 6.81 -25.28
C LYS A 151 8.79 6.81 -25.66
N THR A 152 9.68 6.63 -24.68
CA THR A 152 11.13 6.70 -24.87
C THR A 152 11.79 5.32 -24.92
N ASP A 153 11.07 4.27 -24.57
CA ASP A 153 11.57 2.89 -24.58
C ASP A 153 11.63 2.35 -26.00
N GLN A 154 12.85 2.21 -26.53
CA GLN A 154 13.10 1.72 -27.90
C GLN A 154 12.71 0.24 -28.11
N THR A 155 12.47 -0.51 -27.03
CA THR A 155 12.02 -1.91 -27.12
C THR A 155 10.52 -2.04 -27.33
N ILE A 156 9.78 -0.92 -27.26
CA ILE A 156 8.33 -0.83 -27.43
C ILE A 156 8.05 -0.24 -28.82
N ASN A 157 7.44 -1.03 -29.72
CA ASN A 157 7.09 -0.52 -31.03
C ASN A 157 5.86 0.43 -30.97
N GLU A 158 5.63 1.21 -32.01
CA GLU A 158 4.55 2.22 -32.07
C GLU A 158 3.16 1.67 -31.74
N ARG A 159 2.86 0.46 -32.21
CA ARG A 159 1.57 -0.19 -31.95
C ARG A 159 1.42 -0.59 -30.49
N GLN A 160 2.44 -1.21 -29.90
CA GLN A 160 2.46 -1.55 -28.47
C GLN A 160 2.37 -0.29 -27.62
N GLN A 161 3.09 0.77 -28.03
CA GLN A 161 3.06 2.07 -27.35
C GLN A 161 1.65 2.67 -27.34
N ALA A 162 0.94 2.67 -28.47
CA ALA A 162 -0.43 3.18 -28.56
C ALA A 162 -1.38 2.43 -27.61
N ILE A 163 -1.24 1.11 -27.52
CA ILE A 163 -2.04 0.27 -26.62
C ILE A 163 -1.71 0.58 -25.16
N ILE A 164 -0.43 0.59 -24.80
CA ILE A 164 0.04 0.91 -23.43
C ILE A 164 -0.44 2.30 -23.01
N GLN A 165 -0.37 3.28 -23.90
CA GLN A 165 -0.86 4.63 -23.61
C GLN A 165 -2.36 4.64 -23.34
N LYS A 166 -3.16 3.92 -24.11
CA LYS A 166 -4.61 3.82 -23.88
C LYS A 166 -4.91 3.22 -22.50
N ILE A 167 -4.24 2.11 -22.15
CA ILE A 167 -4.39 1.48 -20.83
C ILE A 167 -4.06 2.47 -19.71
N LEU A 168 -2.92 3.16 -19.82
CA LEU A 168 -2.48 4.11 -18.80
C LEU A 168 -3.39 5.34 -18.72
N ASP A 169 -4.00 5.79 -19.81
CA ASP A 169 -4.98 6.88 -19.79
C ASP A 169 -6.27 6.47 -19.08
N GLU A 170 -6.72 5.24 -19.23
CA GLU A 170 -7.85 4.69 -18.50
C GLU A 170 -7.56 4.61 -17.00
N GLU A 171 -6.36 4.15 -16.60
CA GLU A 171 -5.95 4.08 -15.19
C GLU A 171 -5.77 5.48 -14.56
N VAL A 172 -5.25 6.45 -15.31
CA VAL A 172 -5.21 7.86 -14.86
C VAL A 172 -6.62 8.36 -14.60
N LYS A 173 -7.55 8.15 -15.54
CA LYS A 173 -8.95 8.57 -15.40
C LYS A 173 -9.61 7.91 -14.18
N LYS A 174 -9.45 6.60 -13.99
CA LYS A 174 -9.98 5.89 -12.80
C LYS A 174 -9.44 6.49 -11.50
N SER A 175 -8.15 6.82 -11.45
CA SER A 175 -7.52 7.40 -10.26
C SER A 175 -7.92 8.86 -9.98
N GLU A 176 -8.59 9.54 -10.92
CA GLU A 176 -9.05 10.94 -10.78
C GLU A 176 -10.55 11.04 -10.48
N THR A 177 -11.38 10.08 -10.92
CA THR A 177 -12.85 10.18 -10.91
C THR A 177 -13.53 9.57 -9.70
N GLU A 178 -12.86 8.77 -8.88
CA GLU A 178 -13.47 8.16 -7.69
C GLU A 178 -13.08 8.91 -6.41
N ASN A 179 -14.05 9.59 -5.82
CA ASN A 179 -14.01 10.16 -4.46
C ASN A 179 -14.29 9.09 -3.42
#